data_d80221f60d0465068e82780efc9cbaee
#
_entry.id   d80221f60d0465068e82780efc9cbaee
#
_cell.length_a   1.000
_cell.length_b   1.000
_cell.length_c   1.000
_cell.angle_alpha   90.00
_cell.angle_beta   90.00
_cell.angle_gamma   90.00
#
_symmetry.space_group_name_H-M   'P 1'
#
loop_
_entity.id
_entity.type
_entity.pdbx_description
1 polymer ?
#
loop_
_entity_poly.entity_id
_entity_poly.type
_entity_poly.pdbx_seq_one_letter_code
_entity_poly.pdbx_strand_id
1 'polypeptide(L)'
;MSQASGYVLLEDGTRFDGEVCAAEGHAVGELVFTTGMSGYQESMTDPSFAGQLIAFTYPHIGNYGVSAEAMESERPWARAAIMREACNREDASSAERGWLDWLADCGVQAISGVDTRTLVMHIRDAGTMRGGVFPDSIPQARARELIEAEPPMAGQDLAAVVTPREVSRHGDGEGPSIAVIDTGIKASMVRELLARGARVSLHPCTATAQQLLGEDPDAIFLANGPGDPAALDYIVETVRGLVGRKPVWGICLGHQLLCRAVGLETFKLPFGHRGANHPVRDLHTGRVEITSQNHGFAALGPGGERTIDTDEPVRWETDFGAAALSHVNLYDRTVEGLELLDVPGGTVQYHPEAGPGPHDSMYLFDRFLERIAAA
;
A
#
# COMPACT_ATOMS: atom_id res chain seq x y z
N MET A 1 -20.77 9.45 22.12
CA MET A 1 -19.51 10.02 22.66
C MET A 1 -19.57 11.52 22.56
N SER A 2 -19.08 12.30 23.56
CA SER A 2 -19.03 13.77 23.43
C SER A 2 -17.87 14.09 22.46
N GLN A 3 -18.16 14.77 21.37
CA GLN A 3 -17.17 15.31 20.47
C GLN A 3 -16.42 16.43 21.22
N ALA A 4 -15.10 16.36 21.24
CA ALA A 4 -14.24 17.37 21.86
C ALA A 4 -13.53 18.14 20.73
N SER A 5 -13.38 19.46 20.91
CA SER A 5 -12.64 20.27 19.95
C SER A 5 -11.20 19.77 19.82
N GLY A 6 -10.68 19.83 18.60
CA GLY A 6 -9.34 19.41 18.28
C GLY A 6 -8.88 19.99 16.94
N TYR A 7 -7.71 19.57 16.52
CA TYR A 7 -7.11 20.10 15.29
C TYR A 7 -6.14 19.11 14.65
N VAL A 8 -5.95 19.28 13.34
CA VAL A 8 -4.84 18.75 12.58
C VAL A 8 -3.76 19.83 12.52
N LEU A 9 -2.51 19.47 12.83
CA LEU A 9 -1.36 20.35 12.67
C LEU A 9 -0.35 19.69 11.74
N LEU A 10 0.15 20.45 10.78
CA LEU A 10 1.21 20.03 9.86
C LEU A 10 2.58 20.52 10.34
N GLU A 11 3.66 19.92 9.90
CA GLU A 11 5.03 20.30 10.28
C GLU A 11 5.41 21.72 9.83
N ASP A 12 4.81 22.24 8.77
CA ASP A 12 4.98 23.61 8.31
C ASP A 12 4.21 24.64 9.17
N GLY A 13 3.43 24.16 10.15
CA GLY A 13 2.63 24.97 11.06
C GLY A 13 1.20 25.26 10.59
N THR A 14 0.80 24.76 9.42
CA THR A 14 -0.58 24.88 8.94
C THR A 14 -1.52 24.09 9.85
N ARG A 15 -2.62 24.71 10.29
CA ARG A 15 -3.60 24.14 11.22
C ARG A 15 -4.98 24.07 10.59
N PHE A 16 -5.68 22.98 10.86
CA PHE A 16 -7.08 22.77 10.49
C PHE A 16 -7.86 22.35 11.72
N ASP A 17 -8.87 23.13 12.09
CA ASP A 17 -9.72 22.83 13.24
C ASP A 17 -10.76 21.77 12.92
N GLY A 18 -11.21 21.03 13.93
CA GLY A 18 -12.21 19.97 13.83
C GLY A 18 -12.65 19.45 15.21
N GLU A 19 -13.27 18.28 15.22
CA GLU A 19 -13.77 17.61 16.41
C GLU A 19 -13.20 16.20 16.49
N VAL A 20 -12.46 15.86 17.56
CA VAL A 20 -12.00 14.49 17.81
C VAL A 20 -13.19 13.59 18.15
N CYS A 21 -13.27 12.41 17.55
CA CYS A 21 -14.51 11.63 17.54
C CYS A 21 -14.36 10.11 17.64
N ALA A 22 -13.20 9.59 18.07
CA ALA A 22 -13.00 8.15 18.29
C ALA A 22 -12.16 7.91 19.55
N ALA A 23 -10.97 7.32 19.46
CA ALA A 23 -10.14 7.08 20.63
C ALA A 23 -9.60 8.38 21.25
N GLU A 24 -9.30 8.35 22.54
CA GLU A 24 -8.68 9.46 23.25
C GLU A 24 -7.18 9.58 22.94
N GLY A 25 -6.60 10.77 23.13
CA GLY A 25 -5.18 11.03 22.96
C GLY A 25 -4.84 11.78 21.67
N HIS A 26 -3.72 11.46 21.06
CA HIS A 26 -3.25 12.08 19.81
C HIS A 26 -2.56 11.05 18.91
N ALA A 27 -2.45 11.37 17.62
CA ALA A 27 -1.68 10.59 16.67
C ALA A 27 -0.75 11.50 15.87
N VAL A 28 0.45 11.01 15.56
CA VAL A 28 1.45 11.69 14.71
C VAL A 28 1.94 10.72 13.64
N GLY A 29 2.23 11.21 12.45
CA GLY A 29 2.71 10.40 11.32
C GLY A 29 2.85 11.21 10.05
N GLU A 30 3.18 10.55 8.95
CA GLU A 30 3.11 11.18 7.63
C GLU A 30 1.64 11.37 7.23
N LEU A 31 1.25 12.60 6.91
CA LEU A 31 -0.10 12.90 6.50
C LEU A 31 -0.24 12.68 4.99
N VAL A 32 -1.15 11.79 4.62
CA VAL A 32 -1.47 11.42 3.24
C VAL A 32 -2.96 11.55 3.00
N PHE A 33 -3.38 11.50 1.73
CA PHE A 33 -4.81 11.52 1.39
C PHE A 33 -5.16 10.37 0.44
N THR A 34 -6.41 9.95 0.47
CA THR A 34 -6.96 9.00 -0.51
C THR A 34 -8.14 9.62 -1.24
N THR A 35 -8.24 9.35 -2.55
CA THR A 35 -9.35 9.79 -3.40
C THR A 35 -10.42 8.72 -3.59
N GLY A 36 -10.32 7.59 -2.89
CA GLY A 36 -11.33 6.53 -2.89
C GLY A 36 -12.69 7.04 -2.40
N MET A 37 -13.75 6.67 -3.11
CA MET A 37 -15.14 7.02 -2.73
C MET A 37 -15.74 6.02 -1.72
N SER A 38 -15.10 4.87 -1.53
CA SER A 38 -15.45 3.78 -0.62
C SER A 38 -14.19 3.10 -0.11
N GLY A 39 -14.32 2.13 0.81
CA GLY A 39 -13.18 1.34 1.28
C GLY A 39 -12.38 2.03 2.39
N TYR A 40 -13.06 2.79 3.25
CA TYR A 40 -12.38 3.46 4.36
C TYR A 40 -11.85 2.45 5.39
N GLN A 41 -12.53 1.33 5.63
CA GLN A 41 -12.08 0.28 6.55
C GLN A 41 -10.90 -0.49 5.95
N GLU A 42 -10.98 -0.85 4.69
CA GLU A 42 -9.90 -1.48 3.93
C GLU A 42 -8.65 -0.60 3.96
N SER A 43 -8.79 0.71 3.72
CA SER A 43 -7.67 1.66 3.81
C SER A 43 -7.05 1.72 5.21
N MET A 44 -7.87 1.75 6.28
CA MET A 44 -7.32 1.78 7.64
C MET A 44 -6.62 0.50 8.04
N THR A 45 -7.04 -0.65 7.49
CA THR A 45 -6.51 -1.98 7.82
C THR A 45 -5.45 -2.48 6.84
N ASP A 46 -5.20 -1.76 5.74
CA ASP A 46 -4.09 -2.03 4.80
C ASP A 46 -2.74 -1.72 5.50
N PRO A 47 -1.86 -2.74 5.69
CA PRO A 47 -0.56 -2.52 6.31
C PRO A 47 0.31 -1.47 5.61
N SER A 48 0.09 -1.21 4.32
CA SER A 48 0.82 -0.19 3.56
C SER A 48 0.61 1.23 4.08
N PHE A 49 -0.43 1.47 4.90
CA PHE A 49 -0.63 2.76 5.58
C PHE A 49 0.04 2.85 6.97
N ALA A 50 0.86 1.87 7.36
CA ALA A 50 1.55 1.94 8.66
C ALA A 50 2.40 3.23 8.76
N GLY A 51 2.27 3.91 9.92
CA GLY A 51 2.95 5.18 10.15
C GLY A 51 2.27 6.42 9.54
N GLN A 52 1.12 6.28 8.89
CA GLN A 52 0.45 7.37 8.19
C GLN A 52 -0.88 7.79 8.85
N LEU A 53 -1.25 9.07 8.63
CA LEU A 53 -2.54 9.66 8.93
C LEU A 53 -3.29 9.82 7.61
N ILE A 54 -4.51 9.30 7.49
CA ILE A 54 -5.25 9.33 6.24
C ILE A 54 -6.29 10.46 6.24
N ALA A 55 -6.14 11.42 5.31
CA ALA A 55 -7.19 12.39 4.99
C ALA A 55 -8.08 11.81 3.87
N PHE A 56 -9.35 11.56 4.20
CA PHE A 56 -10.33 11.09 3.23
C PHE A 56 -10.91 12.26 2.44
N THR A 57 -10.81 12.20 1.11
CA THR A 57 -11.41 13.25 0.25
C THR A 57 -12.91 13.09 0.08
N TYR A 58 -13.43 11.86 0.21
CA TYR A 58 -14.86 11.63 0.21
C TYR A 58 -15.51 12.26 1.45
N PRO A 59 -16.61 13.03 1.29
CA PRO A 59 -17.10 13.88 2.38
C PRO A 59 -17.77 13.10 3.53
N HIS A 60 -18.35 11.94 3.28
CA HIS A 60 -19.09 11.16 4.28
C HIS A 60 -18.41 9.82 4.55
N ILE A 61 -17.69 9.70 5.67
CA ILE A 61 -16.98 8.48 6.06
C ILE A 61 -17.74 7.78 7.20
N GLY A 62 -17.84 6.44 7.13
CA GLY A 62 -18.59 5.61 8.09
C GLY A 62 -20.06 5.44 7.73
N ASN A 63 -20.47 5.85 6.53
CA ASN A 63 -21.87 5.86 6.09
C ASN A 63 -22.44 4.47 5.79
N TYR A 64 -21.61 3.42 5.71
CA TYR A 64 -22.05 2.02 5.55
C TYR A 64 -21.50 1.06 6.62
N GLY A 65 -20.96 1.61 7.73
CA GLY A 65 -20.44 0.81 8.84
C GLY A 65 -19.15 0.06 8.53
N VAL A 66 -18.86 -0.94 9.34
CA VAL A 66 -17.71 -1.83 9.20
C VAL A 66 -18.13 -3.30 9.28
N SER A 67 -17.32 -4.19 8.68
CA SER A 67 -17.55 -5.64 8.68
C SER A 67 -16.24 -6.42 8.73
N ALA A 68 -16.29 -7.69 9.13
CA ALA A 68 -15.13 -8.57 9.13
C ALA A 68 -14.60 -8.82 7.70
N GLU A 69 -15.45 -8.84 6.69
CA GLU A 69 -15.05 -9.04 5.28
C GLU A 69 -14.18 -7.91 4.73
N ALA A 70 -14.39 -6.67 5.20
CA ALA A 70 -13.66 -5.49 4.74
C ALA A 70 -12.29 -5.31 5.43
N MET A 71 -11.88 -6.26 6.28
CA MET A 71 -10.56 -6.24 6.89
C MET A 71 -9.48 -6.71 5.92
N GLU A 72 -8.45 -5.91 5.72
CA GLU A 72 -7.27 -6.27 4.93
C GLU A 72 -6.13 -6.85 5.79
N SER A 73 -6.26 -6.75 7.11
CA SER A 73 -5.39 -7.38 8.11
C SER A 73 -6.09 -7.45 9.46
N GLU A 74 -5.42 -7.99 10.49
CA GLU A 74 -6.01 -8.22 11.83
C GLU A 74 -6.38 -6.93 12.58
N ARG A 75 -5.83 -5.77 12.17
CA ARG A 75 -6.03 -4.48 12.86
C ARG A 75 -5.83 -3.28 11.94
N PRO A 76 -6.28 -2.08 12.34
CA PRO A 76 -5.85 -0.85 11.68
C PRO A 76 -4.33 -0.63 11.82
N TRP A 77 -3.71 -0.15 10.74
CA TRP A 77 -2.31 0.25 10.68
C TRP A 77 -2.14 1.75 10.48
N ALA A 78 -3.09 2.39 9.81
CA ALA A 78 -3.16 3.84 9.77
C ALA A 78 -3.38 4.38 11.19
N ARG A 79 -2.66 5.45 11.55
CA ARG A 79 -2.64 5.99 12.91
C ARG A 79 -3.84 6.90 13.22
N ALA A 80 -4.43 7.53 12.19
CA ALA A 80 -5.64 8.34 12.36
C ALA A 80 -6.43 8.46 11.05
N ALA A 81 -7.75 8.72 11.21
CA ALA A 81 -8.67 9.10 10.16
C ALA A 81 -9.03 10.59 10.25
N ILE A 82 -8.81 11.34 9.17
CA ILE A 82 -9.15 12.77 9.07
C ILE A 82 -10.29 12.91 8.05
N MET A 83 -11.43 13.45 8.49
CA MET A 83 -12.67 13.41 7.75
C MET A 83 -13.36 14.77 7.69
N ARG A 84 -14.08 15.02 6.59
CA ARG A 84 -14.97 16.16 6.49
C ARG A 84 -16.20 15.97 7.38
N GLU A 85 -16.83 14.81 7.27
CA GLU A 85 -17.98 14.40 8.06
C GLU A 85 -17.85 12.91 8.41
N ALA A 86 -17.97 12.59 9.70
CA ALA A 86 -17.97 11.23 10.19
C ALA A 86 -19.40 10.78 10.49
N CYS A 87 -19.76 9.62 9.98
CA CYS A 87 -21.00 8.94 10.28
C CYS A 87 -20.74 7.72 11.14
N ASN A 88 -21.67 7.37 12.02
CA ASN A 88 -21.59 6.14 12.80
C ASN A 88 -22.87 5.31 12.55
N ARG A 89 -22.97 4.76 11.34
CA ARG A 89 -24.13 4.00 10.91
C ARG A 89 -23.89 2.51 10.93
N GLU A 90 -24.91 1.76 11.32
CA GLU A 90 -24.94 0.30 11.38
C GLU A 90 -26.09 -0.27 10.52
N ASP A 91 -26.79 0.59 9.79
CA ASP A 91 -28.02 0.25 9.05
C ASP A 91 -27.77 -0.24 7.63
N ALA A 92 -26.53 -0.30 7.18
CA ALA A 92 -26.18 -0.97 5.92
C ALA A 92 -26.29 -2.51 6.10
N SER A 93 -26.75 -3.21 5.08
CA SER A 93 -26.97 -4.66 5.14
C SER A 93 -25.74 -5.51 5.46
N SER A 94 -24.56 -4.99 5.20
CA SER A 94 -23.27 -5.62 5.50
C SER A 94 -22.61 -5.11 6.78
N ALA A 95 -23.20 -4.09 7.45
CA ALA A 95 -22.61 -3.52 8.65
C ALA A 95 -22.78 -4.44 9.87
N GLU A 96 -21.70 -4.72 10.56
CA GLU A 96 -21.70 -5.44 11.84
C GLU A 96 -21.66 -4.45 13.01
N ARG A 97 -21.12 -3.24 12.77
CA ARG A 97 -21.05 -2.15 13.74
C ARG A 97 -20.75 -0.79 13.09
N GLY A 98 -20.87 0.28 13.90
CA GLY A 98 -20.56 1.64 13.49
C GLY A 98 -19.07 1.92 13.37
N TRP A 99 -18.72 2.80 12.45
CA TRP A 99 -17.35 3.20 12.14
C TRP A 99 -16.58 3.82 13.31
N LEU A 100 -17.18 4.81 13.99
CA LEU A 100 -16.51 5.52 15.08
C LEU A 100 -16.33 4.63 16.31
N ASP A 101 -17.29 3.76 16.60
CA ASP A 101 -17.20 2.81 17.69
C ASP A 101 -16.10 1.77 17.43
N TRP A 102 -15.99 1.32 16.19
CA TRP A 102 -14.91 0.41 15.78
C TRP A 102 -13.53 1.06 15.89
N LEU A 103 -13.36 2.31 15.42
CA LEU A 103 -12.09 3.04 15.57
C LEU A 103 -11.71 3.23 17.03
N ALA A 104 -12.69 3.59 17.88
CA ALA A 104 -12.46 3.78 19.31
C ALA A 104 -11.99 2.50 20.01
N ASP A 105 -12.64 1.37 19.70
CA ASP A 105 -12.26 0.06 20.27
C ASP A 105 -10.88 -0.42 19.77
N CYS A 106 -10.51 -0.04 18.54
CA CYS A 106 -9.18 -0.29 18.00
C CYS A 106 -8.11 0.68 18.55
N GLY A 107 -8.50 1.68 19.34
CA GLY A 107 -7.58 2.71 19.87
C GLY A 107 -7.08 3.68 18.81
N VAL A 108 -7.80 3.83 17.69
CA VAL A 108 -7.41 4.70 16.57
C VAL A 108 -8.00 6.08 16.72
N GLN A 109 -7.18 7.10 16.54
CA GLN A 109 -7.58 8.51 16.56
C GLN A 109 -8.42 8.86 15.32
N ALA A 110 -9.41 9.73 15.49
CA ALA A 110 -10.18 10.28 14.38
C ALA A 110 -10.57 11.73 14.66
N ILE A 111 -10.63 12.52 13.60
CA ILE A 111 -11.12 13.90 13.64
C ILE A 111 -12.08 14.15 12.50
N SER A 112 -13.20 14.80 12.79
CA SER A 112 -14.26 15.18 11.87
C SER A 112 -14.42 16.69 11.81
N GLY A 113 -15.16 17.21 10.82
CA GLY A 113 -15.37 18.64 10.66
C GLY A 113 -14.21 19.40 9.99
N VAL A 114 -13.15 18.69 9.62
CA VAL A 114 -11.95 19.26 9.00
C VAL A 114 -12.26 19.71 7.56
N ASP A 115 -11.73 20.85 7.12
CA ASP A 115 -11.73 21.21 5.70
C ASP A 115 -10.72 20.35 4.93
N THR A 116 -11.13 19.10 4.66
CA THR A 116 -10.29 18.11 3.96
C THR A 116 -9.94 18.53 2.54
N ARG A 117 -10.78 19.36 1.89
CA ARG A 117 -10.48 19.87 0.55
C ARG A 117 -9.26 20.79 0.59
N THR A 118 -9.25 21.77 1.49
CA THR A 118 -8.11 22.70 1.64
C THR A 118 -6.86 21.97 2.12
N LEU A 119 -6.99 21.03 3.06
CA LEU A 119 -5.90 20.18 3.54
C LEU A 119 -5.26 19.37 2.39
N VAL A 120 -6.08 18.70 1.59
CA VAL A 120 -5.59 17.87 0.45
C VAL A 120 -4.94 18.73 -0.62
N MET A 121 -5.49 19.91 -0.94
CA MET A 121 -4.85 20.84 -1.87
C MET A 121 -3.48 21.30 -1.35
N HIS A 122 -3.37 21.60 -0.04
CA HIS A 122 -2.11 21.96 0.58
C HIS A 122 -1.05 20.87 0.45
N ILE A 123 -1.39 19.61 0.78
CA ILE A 123 -0.48 18.47 0.67
C ILE A 123 -0.10 18.20 -0.79
N ARG A 124 -1.04 18.33 -1.72
CA ARG A 124 -0.75 18.15 -3.16
C ARG A 124 0.30 19.17 -3.64
N ASP A 125 0.20 20.42 -3.20
CA ASP A 125 1.04 21.49 -3.68
C ASP A 125 2.40 21.55 -2.94
N ALA A 126 2.43 21.25 -1.63
CA ALA A 126 3.63 21.27 -0.80
C ALA A 126 4.35 19.90 -0.69
N GLY A 127 3.67 18.80 -1.02
CA GLY A 127 4.11 17.43 -0.80
C GLY A 127 3.58 16.84 0.51
N THR A 128 3.61 15.51 0.64
CA THR A 128 3.31 14.84 1.91
C THR A 128 4.32 15.23 2.96
N MET A 129 3.84 15.45 4.16
CA MET A 129 4.65 15.91 5.28
C MET A 129 4.16 15.28 6.59
N ARG A 130 4.97 15.40 7.64
CA ARG A 130 4.56 14.96 8.97
C ARG A 130 3.44 15.87 9.49
N GLY A 131 2.56 15.28 10.27
CA GLY A 131 1.46 16.02 10.91
C GLY A 131 0.93 15.24 12.10
N GLY A 132 -0.11 15.74 12.70
CA GLY A 132 -0.76 15.05 13.80
C GLY A 132 -2.20 15.49 14.00
N VAL A 133 -2.98 14.64 14.66
CA VAL A 133 -4.34 14.88 15.14
C VAL A 133 -4.25 15.07 16.65
N PHE A 134 -4.73 16.19 17.15
CA PHE A 134 -4.61 16.59 18.56
C PHE A 134 -5.94 17.11 19.10
N PRO A 135 -6.31 16.75 20.35
CA PRO A 135 -7.35 17.47 21.08
C PRO A 135 -6.86 18.87 21.52
N ASP A 136 -7.75 19.82 21.68
CA ASP A 136 -7.40 21.19 22.11
C ASP A 136 -6.72 21.25 23.49
N SER A 137 -6.82 20.18 24.27
CA SER A 137 -6.08 20.05 25.55
C SER A 137 -4.56 19.98 25.36
N ILE A 138 -4.07 19.63 24.16
CA ILE A 138 -2.66 19.67 23.81
C ILE A 138 -2.35 21.01 23.14
N PRO A 139 -1.53 21.87 23.76
CA PRO A 139 -1.16 23.15 23.16
C PRO A 139 -0.36 22.96 21.86
N GLN A 140 -0.53 23.86 20.90
CA GLN A 140 0.14 23.78 19.60
C GLN A 140 1.67 23.70 19.69
N ALA A 141 2.28 24.35 20.68
CA ALA A 141 3.73 24.23 20.92
C ALA A 141 4.13 22.77 21.20
N ARG A 142 3.37 22.09 22.08
CA ARG A 142 3.62 20.68 22.37
C ARG A 142 3.35 19.76 21.18
N ALA A 143 2.31 20.05 20.41
CA ALA A 143 2.00 19.32 19.18
C ALA A 143 3.16 19.43 18.16
N ARG A 144 3.78 20.59 18.00
CA ARG A 144 4.96 20.76 17.15
C ARG A 144 6.14 19.90 17.58
N GLU A 145 6.46 19.86 18.88
CA GLU A 145 7.52 19.02 19.41
C GLU A 145 7.28 17.52 19.09
N LEU A 146 6.02 17.07 19.19
CA LEU A 146 5.64 15.68 18.86
C LEU A 146 5.82 15.38 17.39
N ILE A 147 5.43 16.33 16.49
CA ILE A 147 5.59 16.17 15.05
C ILE A 147 7.08 16.18 14.67
N GLU A 148 7.88 17.06 15.27
CA GLU A 148 9.32 17.14 15.02
C GLU A 148 10.07 15.87 15.46
N ALA A 149 9.59 15.21 16.53
CA ALA A 149 10.14 13.96 17.02
C ALA A 149 9.78 12.74 16.14
N GLU A 150 8.73 12.83 15.32
CA GLU A 150 8.35 11.75 14.39
C GLU A 150 9.38 11.64 13.26
N PRO A 151 9.95 10.45 12.98
CA PRO A 151 10.87 10.29 11.87
C PRO A 151 10.16 10.47 10.51
N PRO A 152 10.84 11.02 9.49
CA PRO A 152 10.30 11.09 8.13
C PRO A 152 10.08 9.67 7.57
N MET A 153 9.13 9.49 6.63
CA MET A 153 8.87 8.19 5.99
C MET A 153 10.09 7.66 5.23
N ALA A 154 10.85 8.55 4.60
CA ALA A 154 12.08 8.18 3.92
C ALA A 154 13.12 7.58 4.90
N GLY A 155 13.68 6.43 4.53
CA GLY A 155 14.64 5.68 5.34
C GLY A 155 14.02 4.79 6.42
N GLN A 156 12.68 4.71 6.55
CA GLN A 156 12.04 3.81 7.52
C GLN A 156 11.82 2.41 6.95
N ASP A 157 12.30 1.40 7.69
CA ASP A 157 11.92 0.00 7.51
C ASP A 157 10.63 -0.29 8.30
N LEU A 158 9.49 -0.09 7.66
CA LEU A 158 8.19 -0.43 8.23
C LEU A 158 7.73 -1.85 7.84
N ALA A 159 8.38 -2.50 6.88
CA ALA A 159 8.12 -3.90 6.56
C ALA A 159 8.41 -4.80 7.78
N ALA A 160 9.50 -4.55 8.50
CA ALA A 160 9.83 -5.25 9.73
C ALA A 160 8.80 -5.05 10.87
N VAL A 161 7.99 -3.98 10.81
CA VAL A 161 6.96 -3.70 11.81
C VAL A 161 5.68 -4.47 11.56
N VAL A 162 5.33 -4.67 10.27
CA VAL A 162 4.04 -5.27 9.87
C VAL A 162 4.16 -6.76 9.51
N THR A 163 5.36 -7.25 9.23
CA THR A 163 5.62 -8.64 8.85
C THR A 163 5.21 -9.63 9.95
N PRO A 164 4.72 -10.84 9.62
CA PRO A 164 4.44 -11.86 10.62
C PRO A 164 5.73 -12.32 11.31
N ARG A 165 5.60 -12.85 12.53
CA ARG A 165 6.76 -13.40 13.28
C ARG A 165 7.09 -14.83 12.89
N GLU A 166 6.08 -15.57 12.44
CA GLU A 166 6.17 -16.99 12.14
C GLU A 166 5.55 -17.27 10.76
N VAL A 167 5.97 -18.35 10.14
CA VAL A 167 5.41 -18.79 8.87
C VAL A 167 3.99 -19.31 9.09
N SER A 168 3.05 -18.82 8.29
CA SER A 168 1.68 -19.34 8.24
C SER A 168 1.39 -19.97 6.88
N ARG A 169 0.51 -21.00 6.86
CA ARG A 169 0.15 -21.71 5.63
C ARG A 169 -1.36 -21.66 5.43
N HIS A 170 -1.76 -21.40 4.19
CA HIS A 170 -3.14 -21.20 3.78
C HIS A 170 -3.43 -22.01 2.52
N GLY A 171 -4.65 -22.56 2.45
CA GLY A 171 -5.10 -23.39 1.35
C GLY A 171 -4.64 -24.85 1.46
N ASP A 172 -5.55 -25.76 1.14
CA ASP A 172 -5.39 -27.21 1.14
C ASP A 172 -5.58 -27.83 -0.26
N GLY A 173 -5.67 -26.97 -1.29
CA GLY A 173 -5.84 -27.35 -2.69
C GLY A 173 -4.64 -28.10 -3.27
N GLU A 174 -4.80 -28.62 -4.49
CA GLU A 174 -3.74 -29.32 -5.26
C GLU A 174 -2.98 -28.35 -6.20
N GLY A 175 -3.32 -27.08 -6.20
CA GLY A 175 -2.70 -26.07 -7.04
C GLY A 175 -1.27 -25.72 -6.64
N PRO A 176 -0.64 -24.74 -7.32
CA PRO A 176 0.75 -24.40 -7.09
C PRO A 176 1.00 -23.89 -5.67
N SER A 177 2.17 -24.23 -5.13
CA SER A 177 2.68 -23.75 -3.85
C SER A 177 3.39 -22.40 -4.06
N ILE A 178 2.94 -21.35 -3.38
CA ILE A 178 3.49 -20.01 -3.51
C ILE A 178 4.06 -19.59 -2.16
N ALA A 179 5.37 -19.35 -2.11
CA ALA A 179 6.01 -18.75 -0.95
C ALA A 179 5.96 -17.22 -1.07
N VAL A 180 5.37 -16.55 -0.10
CA VAL A 180 5.22 -15.10 -0.05
C VAL A 180 6.26 -14.52 0.90
N ILE A 181 7.03 -13.54 0.43
CA ILE A 181 7.76 -12.64 1.32
C ILE A 181 6.74 -11.59 1.79
N ASP A 182 6.30 -11.75 3.04
CA ASP A 182 5.26 -10.92 3.61
C ASP A 182 5.85 -9.64 4.21
N THR A 183 5.70 -8.57 3.47
CA THR A 183 6.07 -7.20 3.88
C THR A 183 4.86 -6.38 4.34
N GLY A 184 3.73 -7.04 4.59
CA GLY A 184 2.45 -6.43 4.94
C GLY A 184 1.35 -6.76 3.94
N ILE A 185 1.18 -8.07 3.63
CA ILE A 185 0.23 -8.53 2.64
C ILE A 185 -1.21 -8.21 3.03
N LYS A 186 -2.00 -7.77 2.06
CA LYS A 186 -3.45 -7.62 2.22
C LYS A 186 -4.16 -8.97 2.17
N ALA A 187 -5.17 -9.15 3.02
CA ALA A 187 -5.99 -10.36 3.04
C ALA A 187 -6.66 -10.64 1.68
N SER A 188 -7.03 -9.61 0.94
CA SER A 188 -7.59 -9.74 -0.42
C SER A 188 -6.61 -10.42 -1.38
N MET A 189 -5.32 -10.15 -1.35
CA MET A 189 -4.33 -10.84 -2.19
C MET A 189 -4.26 -12.33 -1.88
N VAL A 190 -4.27 -12.67 -0.59
CA VAL A 190 -4.28 -14.09 -0.17
C VAL A 190 -5.56 -14.76 -0.65
N ARG A 191 -6.73 -14.10 -0.47
CA ARG A 191 -8.02 -14.61 -0.96
C ARG A 191 -8.02 -14.87 -2.47
N GLU A 192 -7.43 -13.96 -3.27
CA GLU A 192 -7.36 -14.10 -4.73
C GLU A 192 -6.49 -15.28 -5.16
N LEU A 193 -5.35 -15.53 -4.50
CA LEU A 193 -4.51 -16.69 -4.75
C LEU A 193 -5.21 -17.99 -4.37
N LEU A 194 -5.84 -18.04 -3.19
CA LEU A 194 -6.58 -19.22 -2.70
C LEU A 194 -7.81 -19.52 -3.56
N ALA A 195 -8.56 -18.51 -4.01
CA ALA A 195 -9.71 -18.69 -4.89
C ALA A 195 -9.36 -19.37 -6.23
N ARG A 196 -8.09 -19.24 -6.65
CA ARG A 196 -7.52 -19.89 -7.84
C ARG A 196 -6.84 -21.24 -7.55
N GLY A 197 -7.03 -21.77 -6.33
CA GLY A 197 -6.55 -23.08 -5.92
C GLY A 197 -5.09 -23.13 -5.48
N ALA A 198 -4.39 -21.99 -5.38
CA ALA A 198 -3.01 -21.97 -4.89
C ALA A 198 -2.93 -22.35 -3.40
N ARG A 199 -1.78 -22.87 -2.99
CA ARG A 199 -1.37 -23.03 -1.59
C ARG A 199 -0.37 -21.92 -1.26
N VAL A 200 -0.62 -21.16 -0.22
CA VAL A 200 0.15 -19.97 0.11
C VAL A 200 0.86 -20.16 1.45
N SER A 201 2.17 -19.92 1.49
CA SER A 201 2.93 -19.81 2.74
C SER A 201 3.42 -18.38 2.90
N LEU A 202 3.02 -17.71 4.00
CA LEU A 202 3.46 -16.36 4.33
C LEU A 202 4.71 -16.45 5.20
N HIS A 203 5.80 -15.89 4.72
CA HIS A 203 7.09 -15.88 5.40
C HIS A 203 7.44 -14.47 5.89
N PRO A 204 8.06 -14.32 7.06
CA PRO A 204 8.59 -13.04 7.51
C PRO A 204 9.47 -12.38 6.45
N CYS A 205 9.46 -11.06 6.36
CA CYS A 205 10.28 -10.29 5.42
C CYS A 205 11.80 -10.53 5.60
N THR A 206 12.20 -11.08 6.74
CA THR A 206 13.59 -11.48 7.06
C THR A 206 13.95 -12.89 6.56
N ALA A 207 13.03 -13.61 5.94
CA ALA A 207 13.32 -14.93 5.38
C ALA A 207 14.40 -14.83 4.29
N THR A 208 15.38 -15.72 4.33
CA THR A 208 16.45 -15.77 3.33
C THR A 208 16.03 -16.55 2.09
N ALA A 209 16.68 -16.30 0.95
CA ALA A 209 16.47 -17.05 -0.27
C ALA A 209 16.65 -18.58 -0.05
N GLN A 210 17.63 -18.97 0.77
CA GLN A 210 17.86 -20.39 1.08
C GLN A 210 16.68 -21.01 1.85
N GLN A 211 16.10 -20.30 2.80
CA GLN A 211 14.93 -20.77 3.55
C GLN A 211 13.73 -20.96 2.65
N LEU A 212 13.43 -19.97 1.80
CA LEU A 212 12.31 -20.02 0.86
C LEU A 212 12.48 -21.15 -0.16
N LEU A 213 13.65 -21.27 -0.78
CA LEU A 213 13.95 -22.35 -1.74
C LEU A 213 14.00 -23.74 -1.08
N GLY A 214 14.30 -23.83 0.22
CA GLY A 214 14.30 -25.07 0.98
C GLY A 214 12.92 -25.71 1.15
N GLU A 215 11.84 -24.93 0.98
CA GLU A 215 10.45 -25.42 0.95
C GLU A 215 10.03 -25.89 -0.46
N ASP A 216 10.88 -25.69 -1.47
CA ASP A 216 10.66 -26.01 -2.88
C ASP A 216 9.30 -25.51 -3.43
N PRO A 217 8.99 -24.20 -3.28
CA PRO A 217 7.74 -23.65 -3.81
C PRO A 217 7.76 -23.61 -5.34
N ASP A 218 6.58 -23.62 -5.96
CA ASP A 218 6.45 -23.47 -7.40
C ASP A 218 6.73 -22.02 -7.85
N ALA A 219 6.48 -21.03 -6.98
CA ALA A 219 6.77 -19.63 -7.23
C ALA A 219 6.99 -18.83 -5.95
N ILE A 220 7.54 -17.64 -6.12
CA ILE A 220 7.73 -16.62 -5.09
C ILE A 220 6.80 -15.43 -5.37
N PHE A 221 6.16 -14.92 -4.33
CA PHE A 221 5.35 -13.71 -4.39
C PHE A 221 5.90 -12.64 -3.43
N LEU A 222 6.12 -11.45 -3.94
CA LEU A 222 6.58 -10.30 -3.18
C LEU A 222 5.36 -9.44 -2.83
N ALA A 223 5.03 -9.35 -1.55
CA ALA A 223 3.83 -8.67 -1.08
C ALA A 223 3.94 -7.14 -1.19
N ASN A 224 2.79 -6.49 -1.07
CA ASN A 224 2.70 -5.05 -0.77
C ASN A 224 3.23 -4.75 0.64
N GLY A 225 3.39 -3.48 0.97
CA GLY A 225 3.81 -3.09 2.31
C GLY A 225 4.16 -1.61 2.44
N PRO A 226 4.41 -1.17 3.67
CA PRO A 226 4.75 0.21 4.01
C PRO A 226 6.26 0.48 3.97
N GLY A 227 6.60 1.76 4.08
CA GLY A 227 7.96 2.23 4.28
C GLY A 227 8.70 2.60 3.01
N ASP A 228 10.00 2.80 3.16
CA ASP A 228 10.88 3.18 2.06
C ASP A 228 11.57 1.94 1.48
N PRO A 229 11.36 1.59 0.21
CA PRO A 229 12.05 0.45 -0.41
C PRO A 229 13.58 0.58 -0.36
N ALA A 230 14.13 1.81 -0.28
CA ALA A 230 15.56 2.04 -0.15
C ALA A 230 16.14 1.61 1.22
N ALA A 231 15.30 1.42 2.24
CA ALA A 231 15.70 0.90 3.55
C ALA A 231 15.72 -0.64 3.62
N LEU A 232 15.33 -1.35 2.55
CA LEU A 232 15.05 -2.79 2.55
C LEU A 232 16.09 -3.60 1.76
N ASP A 233 17.38 -3.23 1.82
CA ASP A 233 18.46 -3.90 1.09
C ASP A 233 18.54 -5.39 1.38
N TYR A 234 18.26 -5.82 2.61
CA TYR A 234 18.27 -7.23 2.99
C TYR A 234 17.18 -8.06 2.26
N ILE A 235 16.02 -7.44 1.97
CA ILE A 235 14.98 -8.10 1.15
C ILE A 235 15.40 -8.10 -0.32
N VAL A 236 15.97 -7.00 -0.81
CA VAL A 236 16.49 -6.91 -2.20
C VAL A 236 17.52 -8.02 -2.45
N GLU A 237 18.46 -8.26 -1.53
CA GLU A 237 19.44 -9.35 -1.63
C GLU A 237 18.76 -10.73 -1.63
N THR A 238 17.72 -10.92 -0.81
CA THR A 238 16.91 -12.15 -0.84
C THR A 238 16.25 -12.32 -2.21
N VAL A 239 15.62 -11.28 -2.76
CA VAL A 239 14.98 -11.31 -4.08
C VAL A 239 15.99 -11.64 -5.18
N ARG A 240 17.20 -11.03 -5.17
CA ARG A 240 18.28 -11.36 -6.10
C ARG A 240 18.68 -12.84 -6.05
N GLY A 241 18.66 -13.44 -4.86
CA GLY A 241 18.93 -14.86 -4.67
C GLY A 241 17.82 -15.80 -5.18
N LEU A 242 16.64 -15.29 -5.51
CA LEU A 242 15.46 -16.03 -5.97
C LEU A 242 15.23 -15.91 -7.48
N VAL A 243 15.50 -14.76 -8.07
CA VAL A 243 15.34 -14.48 -9.50
C VAL A 243 16.16 -15.47 -10.33
N GLY A 244 15.53 -16.05 -11.35
CA GLY A 244 16.12 -17.08 -12.21
C GLY A 244 16.15 -18.50 -11.59
N ARG A 245 15.75 -18.65 -10.31
CA ARG A 245 15.65 -19.95 -9.63
C ARG A 245 14.21 -20.42 -9.47
N LYS A 246 13.30 -19.49 -9.30
CA LYS A 246 11.84 -19.72 -9.28
C LYS A 246 11.16 -18.54 -9.99
N PRO A 247 9.94 -18.71 -10.52
CA PRO A 247 9.11 -17.58 -10.96
C PRO A 247 8.90 -16.58 -9.82
N VAL A 248 9.12 -15.28 -10.08
CA VAL A 248 8.98 -14.21 -9.08
C VAL A 248 7.94 -13.20 -9.52
N TRP A 249 6.91 -12.98 -8.70
CA TRP A 249 5.89 -11.96 -8.91
C TRP A 249 5.79 -11.02 -7.73
N GLY A 250 5.36 -9.78 -7.99
CA GLY A 250 5.22 -8.81 -6.90
C GLY A 250 4.24 -7.70 -7.19
N ILE A 251 3.68 -7.14 -6.11
CA ILE A 251 2.70 -6.07 -6.12
C ILE A 251 3.17 -4.94 -5.20
N CYS A 252 3.05 -3.70 -5.66
CA CYS A 252 3.29 -2.46 -4.92
C CYS A 252 4.73 -2.41 -4.36
N LEU A 253 4.96 -2.60 -3.06
CA LEU A 253 6.31 -2.70 -2.50
C LEU A 253 7.11 -3.84 -3.15
N GLY A 254 6.46 -4.98 -3.43
CA GLY A 254 7.09 -6.10 -4.14
C GLY A 254 7.57 -5.74 -5.55
N HIS A 255 6.85 -4.86 -6.25
CA HIS A 255 7.32 -4.27 -7.52
C HIS A 255 8.60 -3.46 -7.32
N GLN A 256 8.61 -2.57 -6.33
CA GLN A 256 9.78 -1.72 -6.03
C GLN A 256 11.00 -2.55 -5.63
N LEU A 257 10.80 -3.62 -4.86
CA LEU A 257 11.86 -4.55 -4.46
C LEU A 257 12.45 -5.32 -5.65
N LEU A 258 11.61 -5.80 -6.59
CA LEU A 258 12.12 -6.44 -7.80
C LEU A 258 12.82 -5.43 -8.71
N CYS A 259 12.29 -4.21 -8.88
CA CYS A 259 12.96 -3.13 -9.61
C CYS A 259 14.37 -2.88 -9.04
N ARG A 260 14.52 -2.78 -7.73
CA ARG A 260 15.83 -2.63 -7.09
C ARG A 260 16.72 -3.86 -7.27
N ALA A 261 16.17 -5.06 -7.21
CA ALA A 261 16.93 -6.28 -7.43
C ALA A 261 17.54 -6.37 -8.84
N VAL A 262 16.88 -5.78 -9.83
CA VAL A 262 17.38 -5.71 -11.23
C VAL A 262 18.15 -4.42 -11.55
N GLY A 263 18.49 -3.64 -10.53
CA GLY A 263 19.39 -2.48 -10.65
C GLY A 263 18.71 -1.13 -10.86
N LEU A 264 17.38 -1.04 -10.79
CA LEU A 264 16.70 0.25 -10.79
C LEU A 264 16.69 0.88 -9.39
N GLU A 265 16.69 2.19 -9.33
CA GLU A 265 16.51 2.94 -8.09
C GLU A 265 15.04 3.31 -7.89
N THR A 266 14.71 3.74 -6.68
CA THR A 266 13.39 4.25 -6.32
C THR A 266 13.48 5.68 -5.81
N PHE A 267 12.37 6.43 -5.91
CA PHE A 267 12.30 7.80 -5.44
C PHE A 267 10.95 8.07 -4.76
N LYS A 268 10.94 9.03 -3.84
CA LYS A 268 9.72 9.47 -3.19
C LYS A 268 8.91 10.39 -4.10
N LEU A 269 7.64 10.05 -4.30
CA LEU A 269 6.68 10.92 -4.99
C LEU A 269 6.30 12.12 -4.12
N PRO A 270 5.98 13.29 -4.69
CA PRO A 270 5.62 14.47 -3.90
C PRO A 270 4.44 14.22 -2.95
N PHE A 271 3.38 13.56 -3.42
CA PHE A 271 2.18 13.25 -2.61
C PHE A 271 1.73 11.79 -2.74
N GLY A 272 2.42 10.98 -3.54
CA GLY A 272 2.09 9.57 -3.77
C GLY A 272 0.83 9.38 -4.64
N HIS A 273 0.58 8.10 -4.97
CA HIS A 273 -0.63 7.67 -5.64
C HIS A 273 -1.51 6.93 -4.63
N ARG A 274 -2.71 7.47 -4.34
CA ARG A 274 -3.67 6.84 -3.42
C ARG A 274 -5.09 7.11 -3.89
N GLY A 275 -5.80 6.03 -4.21
CA GLY A 275 -7.16 6.09 -4.71
C GLY A 275 -7.45 4.97 -5.71
N ALA A 276 -8.66 4.96 -6.22
CA ALA A 276 -9.19 3.88 -7.07
C ALA A 276 -9.54 4.37 -8.50
N ASN A 277 -8.85 5.39 -8.99
CA ASN A 277 -9.18 6.08 -10.24
C ASN A 277 -7.93 6.43 -11.09
N HIS A 278 -6.82 5.71 -10.90
CA HIS A 278 -5.59 5.97 -11.64
C HIS A 278 -5.57 5.17 -12.95
N PRO A 279 -5.49 5.83 -14.12
CA PRO A 279 -5.37 5.13 -15.39
C PRO A 279 -3.93 4.67 -15.61
N VAL A 280 -3.76 3.39 -15.86
CA VAL A 280 -2.47 2.76 -16.18
C VAL A 280 -2.55 2.13 -17.55
N ARG A 281 -1.52 2.31 -18.37
CA ARG A 281 -1.40 1.69 -19.68
C ARG A 281 -0.46 0.49 -19.62
N ASP A 282 -0.94 -0.65 -20.10
CA ASP A 282 -0.10 -1.79 -20.47
C ASP A 282 0.62 -1.45 -21.80
N LEU A 283 1.94 -1.37 -21.77
CA LEU A 283 2.77 -1.00 -22.91
C LEU A 283 2.87 -2.10 -23.97
N HIS A 284 2.55 -3.36 -23.64
CA HIS A 284 2.55 -4.45 -24.61
C HIS A 284 1.26 -4.47 -25.45
N THR A 285 0.13 -4.21 -24.82
CA THR A 285 -1.19 -4.31 -25.44
C THR A 285 -1.78 -2.97 -25.84
N GLY A 286 -1.29 -1.86 -25.27
CA GLY A 286 -1.87 -0.54 -25.37
C GLY A 286 -3.17 -0.36 -24.57
N ARG A 287 -3.64 -1.39 -23.86
CA ARG A 287 -4.85 -1.33 -23.04
C ARG A 287 -4.66 -0.38 -21.87
N VAL A 288 -5.70 0.37 -21.55
CA VAL A 288 -5.76 1.23 -20.37
C VAL A 288 -6.73 0.64 -19.37
N GLU A 289 -6.28 0.54 -18.12
CA GLU A 289 -7.06 0.05 -16.99
C GLU A 289 -7.17 1.12 -15.92
N ILE A 290 -8.28 1.14 -15.21
CA ILE A 290 -8.43 1.98 -14.03
C ILE A 290 -8.00 1.17 -12.82
N THR A 291 -7.04 1.68 -12.08
CA THR A 291 -6.35 0.92 -11.03
C THR A 291 -6.55 1.51 -9.65
N SER A 292 -6.43 0.64 -8.65
CA SER A 292 -6.30 1.01 -7.24
C SER A 292 -4.83 1.23 -6.88
N GLN A 293 -4.52 2.32 -6.21
CA GLN A 293 -3.16 2.74 -5.89
C GLN A 293 -3.04 3.07 -4.40
N ASN A 294 -1.93 2.68 -3.80
CA ASN A 294 -1.54 3.10 -2.45
C ASN A 294 -0.02 3.01 -2.27
N HIS A 295 0.72 3.99 -2.80
CA HIS A 295 2.17 4.05 -2.63
C HIS A 295 2.70 5.48 -2.60
N GLY A 296 3.79 5.70 -1.85
CA GLY A 296 4.49 6.98 -1.74
C GLY A 296 5.82 7.02 -2.50
N PHE A 297 6.26 5.88 -3.01
CA PHE A 297 7.51 5.72 -3.77
C PHE A 297 7.21 5.10 -5.14
N ALA A 298 8.08 5.36 -6.12
CA ALA A 298 8.00 4.77 -7.44
C ALA A 298 9.41 4.37 -7.92
N ALA A 299 9.49 3.43 -8.87
CA ALA A 299 10.74 3.06 -9.50
C ALA A 299 11.16 4.11 -10.54
N LEU A 300 12.46 4.35 -10.68
CA LEU A 300 13.03 5.08 -11.81
C LEU A 300 13.08 4.18 -13.05
N GLY A 301 13.08 4.79 -14.23
CA GLY A 301 13.39 4.11 -15.48
C GLY A 301 14.87 3.67 -15.56
N PRO A 302 15.23 2.84 -16.58
CA PRO A 302 16.58 2.26 -16.68
C PRO A 302 17.72 3.28 -16.83
N GLY A 303 17.45 4.48 -17.33
CA GLY A 303 18.40 5.60 -17.41
C GLY A 303 18.32 6.58 -16.24
N GLY A 304 17.53 6.26 -15.19
CA GLY A 304 17.32 7.13 -14.03
C GLY A 304 16.18 8.13 -14.22
N GLU A 305 15.33 7.94 -15.22
CA GLU A 305 14.20 8.82 -15.50
C GLU A 305 13.07 8.62 -14.49
N ARG A 306 12.46 9.73 -14.06
CA ARG A 306 11.24 9.68 -13.22
C ARG A 306 9.97 9.45 -14.03
N THR A 307 10.01 9.78 -15.32
CA THR A 307 8.87 9.69 -16.23
C THR A 307 9.24 8.94 -17.50
N ILE A 308 8.33 8.14 -18.02
CA ILE A 308 8.52 7.30 -19.20
C ILE A 308 7.70 7.87 -20.36
N ASP A 309 8.34 8.62 -21.26
CA ASP A 309 7.72 9.35 -22.37
C ASP A 309 7.56 8.50 -23.64
N THR A 310 7.24 7.21 -23.48
CA THR A 310 6.94 6.30 -24.59
C THR A 310 5.71 5.47 -24.28
N ASP A 311 5.02 5.04 -25.34
CA ASP A 311 3.92 4.08 -25.25
C ASP A 311 4.35 2.67 -25.69
N GLU A 312 5.67 2.45 -25.85
CA GLU A 312 6.30 1.18 -26.18
C GLU A 312 7.08 0.66 -24.95
N PRO A 313 7.21 -0.68 -24.78
CA PRO A 313 8.02 -1.25 -23.71
C PRO A 313 9.48 -0.81 -23.79
N VAL A 314 9.99 -0.23 -22.70
CA VAL A 314 11.41 0.14 -22.57
C VAL A 314 12.19 -1.08 -22.10
N ARG A 315 13.15 -1.55 -22.92
CA ARG A 315 13.96 -2.75 -22.63
C ARG A 315 15.38 -2.37 -22.24
N TRP A 316 15.96 -3.15 -21.35
CA TRP A 316 17.36 -3.04 -20.95
C TRP A 316 17.91 -4.39 -20.45
N GLU A 317 19.24 -4.50 -20.36
CA GLU A 317 19.93 -5.67 -19.84
C GLU A 317 20.12 -5.55 -18.33
N THR A 318 19.95 -6.67 -17.64
CA THR A 318 20.16 -6.82 -16.20
C THR A 318 21.10 -8.00 -15.91
N ASP A 319 21.48 -8.19 -14.65
CA ASP A 319 22.23 -9.39 -14.22
C ASP A 319 21.45 -10.71 -14.45
N PHE A 320 20.16 -10.63 -14.74
CA PHE A 320 19.25 -11.78 -14.92
C PHE A 320 18.75 -11.92 -16.36
N GLY A 321 19.37 -11.23 -17.30
CA GLY A 321 18.95 -11.14 -18.70
C GLY A 321 18.12 -9.89 -18.99
N ALA A 322 17.44 -9.88 -20.12
CA ALA A 322 16.66 -8.75 -20.56
C ALA A 322 15.42 -8.52 -19.68
N ALA A 323 15.14 -7.26 -19.39
CA ALA A 323 13.92 -6.80 -18.72
C ALA A 323 13.21 -5.73 -19.53
N ALA A 324 11.93 -5.51 -19.24
CA ALA A 324 11.14 -4.45 -19.86
C ALA A 324 10.24 -3.76 -18.84
N LEU A 325 10.07 -2.44 -18.99
CA LEU A 325 8.94 -1.74 -18.37
C LEU A 325 7.67 -2.14 -19.10
N SER A 326 6.68 -2.62 -18.35
CA SER A 326 5.46 -3.18 -18.92
C SER A 326 4.24 -2.29 -18.76
N HIS A 327 4.24 -1.39 -17.79
CA HIS A 327 3.11 -0.51 -17.49
C HIS A 327 3.57 0.90 -17.13
N VAL A 328 2.74 1.91 -17.45
CA VAL A 328 3.01 3.32 -17.16
C VAL A 328 1.74 4.03 -16.68
N ASN A 329 1.87 4.88 -15.66
CA ASN A 329 0.80 5.75 -15.18
C ASN A 329 0.49 6.84 -16.21
N LEU A 330 -0.77 7.09 -16.50
CA LEU A 330 -1.16 8.11 -17.47
C LEU A 330 -1.32 9.52 -16.88
N TYR A 331 -1.30 9.66 -15.55
CA TYR A 331 -1.33 10.99 -14.93
C TYR A 331 0.04 11.66 -14.95
N ASP A 332 1.10 10.93 -14.59
CA ASP A 332 2.43 11.50 -14.40
C ASP A 332 3.55 10.71 -15.07
N ARG A 333 3.20 9.67 -15.83
CA ARG A 333 4.16 8.86 -16.61
C ARG A 333 5.19 8.10 -15.77
N THR A 334 4.90 7.84 -14.49
CA THR A 334 5.75 6.99 -13.64
C THR A 334 5.66 5.52 -14.04
N VAL A 335 6.68 4.74 -13.65
CA VAL A 335 6.74 3.28 -13.88
C VAL A 335 5.67 2.59 -13.03
N GLU A 336 4.87 1.74 -13.67
CA GLU A 336 3.79 0.98 -13.04
C GLU A 336 3.92 -0.54 -13.21
N GLY A 337 4.95 -1.02 -13.90
CA GLY A 337 5.18 -2.44 -14.04
C GLY A 337 6.50 -2.80 -14.70
N LEU A 338 6.97 -4.00 -14.38
CA LEU A 338 8.21 -4.60 -14.85
C LEU A 338 7.97 -6.05 -15.27
N GLU A 339 8.62 -6.49 -16.33
CA GLU A 339 8.65 -7.88 -16.78
C GLU A 339 10.10 -8.33 -17.03
N LEU A 340 10.43 -9.53 -16.53
CA LEU A 340 11.68 -10.22 -16.86
C LEU A 340 11.43 -11.06 -18.12
N LEU A 341 12.30 -10.96 -19.12
CA LEU A 341 12.06 -11.56 -20.44
C LEU A 341 12.75 -12.92 -20.61
N ASP A 342 13.89 -13.13 -19.94
CA ASP A 342 14.69 -14.37 -20.05
C ASP A 342 14.48 -15.32 -18.88
N VAL A 343 13.85 -14.86 -17.79
CA VAL A 343 13.48 -15.69 -16.63
C VAL A 343 12.03 -15.37 -16.22
N PRO A 344 11.29 -16.34 -15.66
CA PRO A 344 9.90 -16.10 -15.28
C PRO A 344 9.80 -15.06 -14.14
N GLY A 345 9.23 -13.89 -14.43
CA GLY A 345 9.00 -12.87 -13.41
C GLY A 345 8.33 -11.63 -13.95
N GLY A 346 7.66 -10.91 -13.06
CA GLY A 346 7.02 -9.65 -13.39
C GLY A 346 6.30 -9.02 -12.20
N THR A 347 6.00 -7.74 -12.29
CA THR A 347 5.40 -7.00 -11.18
C THR A 347 4.55 -5.85 -11.68
N VAL A 348 3.61 -5.42 -10.83
CA VAL A 348 2.85 -4.18 -11.01
C VAL A 348 2.91 -3.32 -9.76
N GLN A 349 2.91 -1.99 -9.93
CA GLN A 349 2.98 -1.03 -8.84
C GLN A 349 1.62 -0.86 -8.16
N TYR A 350 0.55 -0.98 -8.91
CA TYR A 350 -0.83 -0.85 -8.43
C TYR A 350 -1.36 -2.16 -7.82
N HIS A 351 -2.57 -2.11 -7.26
CA HIS A 351 -3.23 -3.20 -6.57
C HIS A 351 -4.30 -3.88 -7.45
N PRO A 352 -3.97 -4.97 -8.17
CA PRO A 352 -4.94 -5.67 -9.03
C PRO A 352 -6.05 -6.37 -8.24
N GLU A 353 -5.81 -6.67 -6.95
CA GLU A 353 -6.81 -7.22 -6.03
C GLU A 353 -7.87 -6.18 -5.62
N ALA A 354 -7.63 -4.90 -5.92
CA ALA A 354 -8.44 -3.77 -5.45
C ALA A 354 -8.50 -3.68 -3.91
N GLY A 355 -9.67 -3.73 -3.29
CA GLY A 355 -9.88 -3.67 -1.85
C GLY A 355 -9.37 -2.38 -1.19
N PRO A 356 -10.00 -1.21 -1.50
CA PRO A 356 -11.11 -0.94 -2.43
C PRO A 356 -10.64 -0.68 -3.86
N GLY A 357 -11.57 -0.75 -4.81
CA GLY A 357 -11.34 -0.25 -6.17
C GLY A 357 -11.94 -1.10 -7.29
N PRO A 358 -11.61 -0.75 -8.56
CA PRO A 358 -12.04 -1.50 -9.72
C PRO A 358 -11.32 -2.83 -9.84
N HIS A 359 -11.98 -3.80 -10.48
CA HIS A 359 -11.47 -5.16 -10.68
C HIS A 359 -10.92 -5.40 -12.10
N ASP A 360 -10.60 -4.34 -12.84
CA ASP A 360 -10.14 -4.40 -14.22
C ASP A 360 -8.89 -5.26 -14.41
N SER A 361 -8.03 -5.29 -13.39
CA SER A 361 -6.71 -5.93 -13.43
C SER A 361 -6.64 -7.29 -12.72
N MET A 362 -7.76 -7.83 -12.22
CA MET A 362 -7.76 -9.12 -11.50
C MET A 362 -7.23 -10.30 -12.32
N TYR A 363 -7.33 -10.23 -13.66
CA TYR A 363 -6.76 -11.22 -14.56
C TYR A 363 -5.24 -11.40 -14.40
N LEU A 364 -4.55 -10.46 -13.78
CA LEU A 364 -3.10 -10.58 -13.51
C LEU A 364 -2.79 -11.74 -12.57
N PHE A 365 -3.69 -12.08 -11.63
CA PHE A 365 -3.54 -13.28 -10.81
C PHE A 365 -3.64 -14.55 -11.65
N ASP A 366 -4.56 -14.62 -12.63
CA ASP A 366 -4.68 -15.74 -13.55
C ASP A 366 -3.42 -15.87 -14.40
N ARG A 367 -2.96 -14.75 -14.98
CA ARG A 367 -1.71 -14.68 -15.77
C ARG A 367 -0.47 -15.09 -14.96
N PHE A 368 -0.41 -14.76 -13.68
CA PHE A 368 0.66 -15.21 -12.79
C PHE A 368 0.65 -16.74 -12.65
N LEU A 369 -0.51 -17.33 -12.34
CA LEU A 369 -0.63 -18.79 -12.18
C LEU A 369 -0.38 -19.56 -13.49
N GLU A 370 -0.84 -19.03 -14.64
CA GLU A 370 -0.54 -19.59 -15.95
C GLU A 370 0.97 -19.64 -16.23
N ARG A 371 1.69 -18.59 -15.86
CA ARG A 371 3.15 -18.53 -16.04
C ARG A 371 3.90 -19.46 -15.09
N ILE A 372 3.38 -19.73 -13.89
CA ILE A 372 3.94 -20.78 -13.01
C ILE A 372 3.81 -22.14 -13.67
N ALA A 373 2.64 -22.43 -14.24
CA ALA A 373 2.39 -23.72 -14.90
C ALA A 373 3.22 -23.94 -16.18
N ALA A 374 3.73 -22.85 -16.79
CA ALA A 374 4.54 -22.89 -18.01
C ALA A 374 6.07 -22.92 -17.72
N ALA A 375 6.50 -22.70 -16.49
CA ALA A 375 7.90 -22.63 -16.07
C ALA A 375 8.44 -23.99 -15.63
#